data_2f2872ec7df4ad318e476b86996231c1
#
_entry.id   2f2872ec7df4ad318e476b86996231c1
#
_cell.length_a   1.000
_cell.length_b   1.000
_cell.length_c   1.000
_cell.angle_alpha   90.00
_cell.angle_beta   90.00
_cell.angle_gamma   90.00
#
_symmetry.space_group_name_H-M   'P 1'
#
loop_
_entity.id
_entity.type
_entity.pdbx_description
1 polymer ?
#
loop_
_entity_poly.entity_id
_entity_poly.type
_entity_poly.pdbx_seq_one_letter_code
_entity_poly.pdbx_strand_id
1 'polypeptide(L)'
;MTTITAPTVRSPLLLAGALAAPLFTVAVLAQAALRPGYDLTRHPASVLANGSYGWVQVGTFLVVGALTVAGAAGLVTAGGRLPAALLTVQGLGLVVAGIFRMDPVDGFPIGTPPGQPESFSTTAMVHNAAGSVSFLALIVVCFVLARRLRGRFGGRWFAAGVAAGVAFTAGLVWALSGGAAGSLTLFLGVVVAWSWVAATEYRLA
;
A
#
# COMPACT_ATOMS: atom_id res chain seq x y z
N MET A 1 -37.80 -30.09 -9.11
CA MET A 1 -37.79 -28.73 -8.53
C MET A 1 -36.37 -28.17 -8.72
N THR A 2 -36.16 -27.38 -9.77
CA THR A 2 -34.84 -26.78 -10.10
C THR A 2 -34.74 -25.52 -9.26
N THR A 3 -33.94 -25.55 -8.19
CA THR A 3 -33.60 -24.34 -7.43
C THR A 3 -32.72 -23.47 -8.30
N ILE A 4 -33.30 -22.42 -8.87
CA ILE A 4 -32.54 -21.34 -9.51
C ILE A 4 -31.87 -20.57 -8.36
N THR A 5 -30.60 -20.87 -8.10
CA THR A 5 -29.75 -20.03 -7.24
C THR A 5 -29.53 -18.72 -8.00
N ALA A 6 -30.09 -17.61 -7.47
CA ALA A 6 -29.81 -16.29 -7.97
C ALA A 6 -28.28 -16.07 -7.96
N PRO A 7 -27.69 -15.47 -9.03
CA PRO A 7 -26.27 -15.14 -9.02
C PRO A 7 -25.99 -14.23 -7.83
N THR A 8 -25.09 -14.64 -6.95
CA THR A 8 -24.59 -13.79 -5.86
C THR A 8 -23.86 -12.62 -6.52
N VAL A 9 -24.47 -11.43 -6.50
CA VAL A 9 -23.83 -10.21 -7.02
C VAL A 9 -22.60 -9.92 -6.16
N ARG A 10 -21.44 -9.92 -6.79
CA ARG A 10 -20.16 -9.60 -6.12
C ARG A 10 -20.22 -8.19 -5.54
N SER A 11 -19.64 -8.00 -4.35
CA SER A 11 -19.57 -6.68 -3.71
C SER A 11 -18.68 -5.72 -4.52
N PRO A 12 -19.21 -4.66 -5.14
CA PRO A 12 -18.41 -3.72 -5.92
C PRO A 12 -17.37 -2.98 -5.05
N LEU A 13 -17.66 -2.79 -3.76
CA LEU A 13 -16.75 -2.14 -2.83
C LEU A 13 -15.51 -3.00 -2.56
N LEU A 14 -15.68 -4.30 -2.32
CA LEU A 14 -14.56 -5.22 -2.14
C LEU A 14 -13.74 -5.37 -3.42
N LEU A 15 -14.38 -5.40 -4.59
CA LEU A 15 -13.68 -5.41 -5.87
C LEU A 15 -12.88 -4.12 -6.10
N ALA A 16 -13.42 -2.97 -5.71
CA ALA A 16 -12.68 -1.70 -5.77
C ALA A 16 -11.42 -1.75 -4.89
N GLY A 17 -11.51 -2.24 -3.65
CA GLY A 17 -10.36 -2.43 -2.77
C GLY A 17 -9.32 -3.37 -3.36
N ALA A 18 -9.77 -4.48 -3.95
CA ALA A 18 -8.89 -5.46 -4.60
C ALA A 18 -8.08 -4.89 -5.78
N LEU A 19 -8.51 -3.78 -6.39
CA LEU A 19 -7.78 -3.11 -7.46
C LEU A 19 -6.67 -2.17 -6.96
N ALA A 20 -6.68 -1.79 -5.68
CA ALA A 20 -5.73 -0.80 -5.15
C ALA A 20 -4.26 -1.27 -5.25
N ALA A 21 -3.96 -2.48 -4.81
CA ALA A 21 -2.59 -3.02 -4.83
C ALA A 21 -2.01 -3.18 -6.25
N PRO A 22 -2.70 -3.83 -7.21
CA PRO A 22 -2.17 -3.95 -8.57
C PRO A 22 -2.02 -2.58 -9.26
N LEU A 23 -2.94 -1.65 -9.05
CA LEU A 23 -2.84 -0.31 -9.61
C LEU A 23 -1.61 0.43 -9.06
N PHE A 24 -1.40 0.41 -7.74
CA PHE A 24 -0.21 0.99 -7.12
C PHE A 24 1.07 0.38 -7.68
N THR A 25 1.14 -0.95 -7.72
CA THR A 25 2.32 -1.68 -8.17
C THR A 25 2.67 -1.32 -9.62
N VAL A 26 1.68 -1.38 -10.52
CA VAL A 26 1.89 -1.06 -11.94
C VAL A 26 2.29 0.40 -12.11
N ALA A 27 1.62 1.33 -11.42
CA ALA A 27 1.92 2.75 -11.52
C ALA A 27 3.35 3.08 -11.05
N VAL A 28 3.81 2.49 -9.94
CA VAL A 28 5.18 2.70 -9.43
C VAL A 28 6.21 2.09 -10.37
N LEU A 29 6.02 0.84 -10.83
CA LEU A 29 6.96 0.19 -11.73
C LEU A 29 7.05 0.90 -13.09
N ALA A 30 5.92 1.35 -13.65
CA ALA A 30 5.92 2.12 -14.88
C ALA A 30 6.68 3.44 -14.71
N GLN A 31 6.47 4.17 -13.62
CA GLN A 31 7.21 5.39 -13.33
C GLN A 31 8.69 5.11 -13.10
N ALA A 32 9.04 4.03 -12.39
CA ALA A 32 10.43 3.63 -12.16
C ALA A 32 11.18 3.35 -13.47
N ALA A 33 10.50 2.75 -14.45
CA ALA A 33 11.08 2.45 -15.76
C ALA A 33 11.19 3.68 -16.67
N LEU A 34 10.29 4.67 -16.50
CA LEU A 34 10.17 5.80 -17.44
C LEU A 34 10.77 7.10 -16.92
N ARG A 35 11.11 7.20 -15.63
CA ARG A 35 11.58 8.46 -15.03
C ARG A 35 13.10 8.48 -14.91
N PRO A 36 13.81 9.33 -15.70
CA PRO A 36 15.25 9.46 -15.62
C PRO A 36 15.72 9.84 -14.21
N GLY A 37 16.78 9.18 -13.75
CA GLY A 37 17.37 9.41 -12.43
C GLY A 37 16.66 8.71 -11.27
N TYR A 38 15.50 8.08 -11.48
CA TYR A 38 14.88 7.26 -10.45
C TYR A 38 15.49 5.86 -10.38
N ASP A 39 15.79 5.42 -9.17
CA ASP A 39 16.34 4.09 -8.88
C ASP A 39 15.58 3.50 -7.69
N LEU A 40 14.81 2.44 -7.92
CA LEU A 40 13.97 1.81 -6.91
C LEU A 40 14.78 1.20 -5.75
N THR A 41 16.06 0.94 -5.93
CA THR A 41 16.94 0.45 -4.85
C THR A 41 17.31 1.55 -3.85
N ARG A 42 17.32 2.81 -4.31
CA ARG A 42 17.73 4.00 -3.57
C ARG A 42 16.56 4.89 -3.16
N HIS A 43 15.57 5.02 -4.04
CA HIS A 43 14.49 5.98 -3.89
C HIS A 43 13.18 5.30 -3.48
N PRO A 44 12.56 5.68 -2.36
CA PRO A 44 11.22 5.20 -2.03
C PRO A 44 10.21 5.68 -3.09
N ALA A 45 9.14 4.89 -3.30
CA ALA A 45 8.12 5.20 -4.30
C ALA A 45 7.48 6.60 -4.12
N SER A 46 7.48 7.13 -2.90
CA SER A 46 6.90 8.43 -2.58
C SER A 46 7.65 9.60 -3.20
N VAL A 47 8.95 9.51 -3.46
CA VAL A 47 9.69 10.61 -4.11
C VAL A 47 9.31 10.78 -5.58
N LEU A 48 8.66 9.78 -6.20
CA LEU A 48 8.04 9.92 -7.52
C LEU A 48 6.98 11.04 -7.57
N ALA A 49 6.47 11.51 -6.42
CA ALA A 49 5.61 12.69 -6.35
C ALA A 49 6.33 14.01 -6.66
N ASN A 50 7.64 14.01 -6.86
CA ASN A 50 8.45 15.17 -7.21
C ASN A 50 8.75 15.25 -8.71
N GLY A 51 9.18 16.44 -9.16
CA GLY A 51 9.52 16.70 -10.58
C GLY A 51 8.30 16.85 -11.49
N SER A 52 8.55 17.00 -12.79
CA SER A 52 7.52 17.37 -13.79
C SER A 52 6.36 16.40 -13.89
N TYR A 53 6.59 15.10 -13.64
CA TYR A 53 5.56 14.06 -13.67
C TYR A 53 5.13 13.62 -12.26
N GLY A 54 5.44 14.39 -11.22
CA GLY A 54 5.09 14.08 -9.83
C GLY A 54 3.58 13.94 -9.60
N TRP A 55 2.77 14.63 -10.40
CA TRP A 55 1.31 14.54 -10.36
C TRP A 55 0.78 13.10 -10.62
N VAL A 56 1.53 12.28 -11.38
CA VAL A 56 1.16 10.86 -11.61
C VAL A 56 1.18 10.09 -10.31
N GLN A 57 2.23 10.26 -9.50
CA GLN A 57 2.34 9.58 -8.21
C GLN A 57 1.36 10.15 -7.18
N VAL A 58 1.14 11.46 -7.18
CA VAL A 58 0.10 12.10 -6.37
C VAL A 58 -1.27 11.51 -6.71
N GLY A 59 -1.64 11.47 -8.00
CA GLY A 59 -2.88 10.86 -8.47
C GLY A 59 -2.98 9.38 -8.09
N THR A 60 -1.87 8.63 -8.20
CA THR A 60 -1.81 7.24 -7.75
C THR A 60 -2.18 7.12 -6.28
N PHE A 61 -1.55 7.89 -5.40
CA PHE A 61 -1.86 7.86 -3.96
C PHE A 61 -3.32 8.20 -3.66
N LEU A 62 -3.88 9.22 -4.31
CA LEU A 62 -5.27 9.62 -4.09
C LEU A 62 -6.25 8.53 -4.54
N VAL A 63 -6.03 7.97 -5.73
CA VAL A 63 -6.91 6.93 -6.30
C VAL A 63 -6.82 5.64 -5.50
N VAL A 64 -5.59 5.13 -5.23
CA VAL A 64 -5.44 3.88 -4.47
C VAL A 64 -5.89 4.04 -3.04
N GLY A 65 -5.70 5.22 -2.43
CA GLY A 65 -6.24 5.53 -1.10
C GLY A 65 -7.76 5.47 -1.08
N ALA A 66 -8.43 6.08 -2.05
CA ALA A 66 -9.90 6.03 -2.19
C ALA A 66 -10.40 4.59 -2.43
N LEU A 67 -9.74 3.82 -3.30
CA LEU A 67 -10.08 2.42 -3.55
C LEU A 67 -9.93 1.56 -2.28
N THR A 68 -8.88 1.80 -1.48
CA THR A 68 -8.68 1.12 -0.21
C THR A 68 -9.78 1.44 0.80
N VAL A 69 -10.20 2.70 0.90
CA VAL A 69 -11.32 3.10 1.76
C VAL A 69 -12.64 2.47 1.28
N ALA A 70 -12.84 2.37 -0.04
CA ALA A 70 -14.00 1.66 -0.60
C ALA A 70 -13.99 0.17 -0.21
N GLY A 71 -12.84 -0.51 -0.34
CA GLY A 71 -12.67 -1.89 0.12
C GLY A 71 -12.94 -2.06 1.61
N ALA A 72 -12.46 -1.12 2.43
CA ALA A 72 -12.73 -1.07 3.87
C ALA A 72 -14.24 -1.01 4.16
N ALA A 73 -14.99 -0.16 3.44
CA ALA A 73 -16.46 -0.11 3.56
C ALA A 73 -17.12 -1.45 3.20
N GLY A 74 -16.60 -2.14 2.17
CA GLY A 74 -17.02 -3.50 1.82
C GLY A 74 -16.77 -4.52 2.94
N LEU A 75 -15.65 -4.41 3.66
CA LEU A 75 -15.36 -5.27 4.81
C LEU A 75 -16.29 -5.02 6.00
N VAL A 76 -16.77 -3.79 6.21
CA VAL A 76 -17.77 -3.51 7.25
C VAL A 76 -19.03 -4.34 7.01
N THR A 77 -19.53 -4.35 5.78
CA THR A 77 -20.73 -5.12 5.41
C THR A 77 -20.52 -6.62 5.56
N ALA A 78 -19.29 -7.11 5.39
CA ALA A 78 -18.89 -8.50 5.64
C ALA A 78 -18.64 -8.82 7.13
N GLY A 79 -18.93 -7.90 8.06
CA GLY A 79 -18.76 -8.07 9.51
C GLY A 79 -17.34 -7.83 10.03
N GLY A 80 -16.45 -7.30 9.20
CA GLY A 80 -15.04 -7.09 9.51
C GLY A 80 -14.70 -5.69 10.04
N ARG A 81 -15.30 -5.19 11.11
CA ARG A 81 -15.11 -3.82 11.61
C ARG A 81 -13.64 -3.43 11.87
N LEU A 82 -12.87 -4.29 12.55
CA LEU A 82 -11.47 -3.99 12.85
C LEU A 82 -10.59 -3.95 11.59
N PRO A 83 -10.58 -4.98 10.69
CA PRO A 83 -9.84 -4.86 9.43
C PRO A 83 -10.33 -3.69 8.57
N ALA A 84 -11.62 -3.37 8.58
CA ALA A 84 -12.14 -2.19 7.88
C ALA A 84 -11.55 -0.88 8.44
N ALA A 85 -11.49 -0.71 9.75
CA ALA A 85 -10.89 0.45 10.38
C ALA A 85 -9.40 0.58 10.02
N LEU A 86 -8.64 -0.53 10.04
CA LEU A 86 -7.22 -0.54 9.66
C LEU A 86 -7.02 -0.16 8.20
N LEU A 87 -7.82 -0.70 7.27
CA LEU A 87 -7.75 -0.31 5.86
C LEU A 87 -8.22 1.12 5.60
N THR A 88 -9.19 1.62 6.38
CA THR A 88 -9.55 3.04 6.33
C THR A 88 -8.36 3.92 6.74
N VAL A 89 -7.67 3.58 7.81
CA VAL A 89 -6.45 4.29 8.26
C VAL A 89 -5.37 4.22 7.18
N GLN A 90 -5.13 3.04 6.59
CA GLN A 90 -4.18 2.89 5.49
C GLN A 90 -4.55 3.77 4.28
N GLY A 91 -5.79 3.71 3.82
CA GLY A 91 -6.24 4.46 2.66
C GLY A 91 -6.22 5.97 2.88
N LEU A 92 -6.65 6.45 4.05
CA LEU A 92 -6.56 7.88 4.40
C LEU A 92 -5.10 8.33 4.54
N GLY A 93 -4.22 7.50 5.09
CA GLY A 93 -2.78 7.78 5.15
C GLY A 93 -2.16 7.95 3.76
N LEU A 94 -2.57 7.16 2.77
CA LEU A 94 -2.15 7.33 1.37
C LEU A 94 -2.68 8.64 0.77
N VAL A 95 -3.93 9.01 1.03
CA VAL A 95 -4.50 10.29 0.58
C VAL A 95 -3.71 11.46 1.16
N VAL A 96 -3.42 11.43 2.45
CA VAL A 96 -2.60 12.45 3.12
C VAL A 96 -1.19 12.48 2.53
N ALA A 97 -0.57 11.32 2.30
CA ALA A 97 0.75 11.22 1.66
C ALA A 97 0.75 11.74 0.20
N GLY A 98 -0.37 11.67 -0.51
CA GLY A 98 -0.53 12.27 -1.82
C GLY A 98 -0.65 13.80 -1.79
N ILE A 99 -1.34 14.35 -0.79
CA ILE A 99 -1.52 15.79 -0.60
C ILE A 99 -0.21 16.44 -0.10
N PHE A 100 0.41 15.85 0.92
CA PHE A 100 1.66 16.29 1.50
C PHE A 100 2.81 15.47 0.90
N ARG A 101 3.58 16.09 0.00
CA ARG A 101 4.63 15.38 -0.73
C ARG A 101 5.90 15.24 0.10
N MET A 102 6.63 14.17 -0.13
CA MET A 102 7.99 13.99 0.38
C MET A 102 8.95 14.96 -0.29
N ASP A 103 10.00 15.37 0.42
CA ASP A 103 11.06 16.17 -0.18
C ASP A 103 11.85 15.38 -1.23
N PRO A 104 12.45 16.07 -2.23
CA PRO A 104 13.46 15.48 -3.11
C PRO A 104 14.62 14.90 -2.30
N VAL A 105 15.11 13.72 -2.71
CA VAL A 105 16.24 13.08 -2.02
C VAL A 105 17.20 12.40 -2.99
N ASP A 106 18.45 12.30 -2.61
CA ASP A 106 19.48 11.39 -3.15
C ASP A 106 19.61 11.44 -4.70
N GLY A 107 19.60 12.64 -5.28
CA GLY A 107 19.72 12.85 -6.73
C GLY A 107 18.41 12.81 -7.50
N PHE A 108 17.26 12.59 -6.85
CA PHE A 108 15.96 12.55 -7.52
C PHE A 108 14.98 13.62 -6.99
N PRO A 109 14.34 14.40 -7.90
CA PRO A 109 14.55 14.49 -9.35
C PRO A 109 15.95 14.96 -9.73
N ILE A 110 16.36 14.75 -11.00
CA ILE A 110 17.68 15.19 -11.48
C ILE A 110 17.93 16.64 -11.08
N GLY A 111 19.11 16.93 -10.52
CA GLY A 111 19.48 18.22 -9.95
C GLY A 111 19.33 18.30 -8.42
N THR A 112 18.73 17.30 -7.78
CA THR A 112 18.72 17.19 -6.33
C THR A 112 20.11 16.78 -5.82
N PRO A 113 20.62 17.35 -4.72
CA PRO A 113 21.87 16.88 -4.11
C PRO A 113 21.82 15.40 -3.71
N PRO A 114 22.97 14.69 -3.71
CA PRO A 114 23.03 13.30 -3.23
C PRO A 114 22.78 13.23 -1.72
N GLY A 115 22.25 12.07 -1.27
CA GLY A 115 21.97 11.79 0.14
C GLY A 115 20.63 12.35 0.63
N GLN A 116 20.43 12.28 1.93
CA GLN A 116 19.23 12.79 2.60
C GLN A 116 19.32 14.32 2.77
N PRO A 117 18.20 15.06 2.77
CA PRO A 117 18.20 16.47 3.09
C PRO A 117 18.64 16.69 4.56
N GLU A 118 19.33 17.80 4.84
CA GLU A 118 19.76 18.16 6.20
C GLU A 118 18.57 18.30 7.18
N SER A 119 17.43 18.73 6.68
CA SER A 119 16.17 18.80 7.42
C SER A 119 14.99 18.55 6.49
N PHE A 120 13.97 17.87 7.01
CA PHE A 120 12.73 17.67 6.28
C PHE A 120 11.82 18.89 6.38
N SER A 121 11.16 19.23 5.27
CA SER A 121 10.08 20.21 5.27
C SER A 121 8.90 19.73 6.12
N THR A 122 8.05 20.64 6.57
CA THR A 122 6.81 20.29 7.29
C THR A 122 5.93 19.37 6.45
N THR A 123 5.87 19.58 5.14
CA THR A 123 5.14 18.72 4.19
C THR A 123 5.67 17.29 4.21
N ALA A 124 6.99 17.13 4.13
CA ALA A 124 7.63 15.82 4.18
C ALA A 124 7.45 15.13 5.56
N MET A 125 7.48 15.89 6.65
CA MET A 125 7.21 15.34 7.98
C MET A 125 5.78 14.80 8.09
N VAL A 126 4.77 15.52 7.58
CA VAL A 126 3.37 15.04 7.56
C VAL A 126 3.25 13.82 6.66
N HIS A 127 3.88 13.82 5.47
CA HIS A 127 3.94 12.66 4.57
C HIS A 127 4.49 11.42 5.27
N ASN A 128 5.65 11.56 5.91
CA ASN A 128 6.32 10.45 6.58
C ASN A 128 5.50 9.90 7.76
N ALA A 129 4.86 10.78 8.53
CA ALA A 129 3.98 10.36 9.62
C ALA A 129 2.76 9.60 9.09
N ALA A 130 2.07 10.14 8.08
CA ALA A 130 0.92 9.49 7.45
C ALA A 130 1.30 8.16 6.80
N GLY A 131 2.42 8.12 6.09
CA GLY A 131 2.99 6.90 5.50
C GLY A 131 3.31 5.84 6.55
N SER A 132 3.94 6.23 7.65
CA SER A 132 4.26 5.30 8.75
C SER A 132 3.01 4.69 9.37
N VAL A 133 2.00 5.50 9.65
CA VAL A 133 0.70 5.03 10.17
C VAL A 133 0.01 4.10 9.16
N SER A 134 0.06 4.46 7.87
CA SER A 134 -0.48 3.65 6.78
C SER A 134 0.22 2.27 6.70
N PHE A 135 1.55 2.23 6.80
CA PHE A 135 2.33 0.98 6.78
C PHE A 135 2.02 0.10 7.98
N LEU A 136 1.97 0.66 9.18
CA LEU A 136 1.61 -0.09 10.38
C LEU A 136 0.20 -0.66 10.29
N ALA A 137 -0.75 0.10 9.76
CA ALA A 137 -2.12 -0.38 9.55
C ALA A 137 -2.16 -1.55 8.56
N LEU A 138 -1.38 -1.49 7.45
CA LEU A 138 -1.30 -2.59 6.47
C LEU A 138 -0.64 -3.84 7.06
N ILE A 139 0.42 -3.69 7.87
CA ILE A 139 1.05 -4.82 8.57
C ILE A 139 0.04 -5.49 9.51
N VAL A 140 -0.62 -4.70 10.36
CA VAL A 140 -1.56 -5.22 11.36
C VAL A 140 -2.77 -5.89 10.70
N VAL A 141 -3.31 -5.31 9.62
CA VAL A 141 -4.46 -5.91 8.92
C VAL A 141 -4.14 -7.27 8.31
N CYS A 142 -2.90 -7.51 7.87
CA CYS A 142 -2.49 -8.85 7.40
C CYS A 142 -2.69 -9.90 8.49
N PHE A 143 -2.21 -9.65 9.71
CA PHE A 143 -2.36 -10.58 10.83
C PHE A 143 -3.82 -10.74 11.27
N VAL A 144 -4.56 -9.63 11.34
CA VAL A 144 -5.97 -9.63 11.75
C VAL A 144 -6.83 -10.43 10.77
N LEU A 145 -6.71 -10.17 9.46
CA LEU A 145 -7.46 -10.90 8.43
C LEU A 145 -7.03 -12.37 8.36
N ALA A 146 -5.73 -12.66 8.43
CA ALA A 146 -5.22 -14.03 8.44
C ALA A 146 -5.87 -14.85 9.57
N ARG A 147 -5.86 -14.31 10.79
CA ARG A 147 -6.46 -14.97 11.95
C ARG A 147 -7.98 -15.14 11.81
N ARG A 148 -8.69 -14.08 11.41
CA ARG A 148 -10.16 -14.09 11.30
C ARG A 148 -10.66 -15.05 10.23
N LEU A 149 -9.94 -15.17 9.11
CA LEU A 149 -10.37 -15.95 7.96
C LEU A 149 -9.80 -17.37 7.91
N ARG A 150 -9.02 -17.76 8.93
CA ARG A 150 -8.42 -19.11 9.02
C ARG A 150 -9.46 -20.22 8.91
N GLY A 151 -10.59 -20.08 9.59
CA GLY A 151 -11.69 -21.07 9.55
C GLY A 151 -12.40 -21.12 8.19
N ARG A 152 -12.46 -19.99 7.47
CA ARG A 152 -13.14 -19.89 6.16
C ARG A 152 -12.24 -20.31 5.00
N PHE A 153 -10.97 -19.93 5.00
CA PHE A 153 -10.03 -20.12 3.87
C PHE A 153 -8.92 -21.13 4.15
N GLY A 154 -8.85 -21.65 5.36
CA GLY A 154 -7.91 -22.70 5.76
C GLY A 154 -6.52 -22.22 6.17
N GLY A 155 -5.69 -23.18 6.62
CA GLY A 155 -4.37 -22.91 7.20
C GLY A 155 -3.35 -22.32 6.21
N ARG A 156 -3.42 -22.68 4.93
CA ARG A 156 -2.52 -22.13 3.90
C ARG A 156 -2.74 -20.64 3.69
N TRP A 157 -4.00 -20.19 3.68
CA TRP A 157 -4.34 -18.78 3.55
C TRP A 157 -3.91 -17.98 4.79
N PHE A 158 -4.09 -18.56 5.96
CA PHE A 158 -3.58 -18.01 7.21
C PHE A 158 -2.06 -17.84 7.16
N ALA A 159 -1.32 -18.89 6.79
CA ALA A 159 0.14 -18.84 6.71
C ALA A 159 0.64 -17.80 5.69
N ALA A 160 -0.04 -17.68 4.53
CA ALA A 160 0.27 -16.66 3.53
C ALA A 160 0.09 -15.24 4.07
N GLY A 161 -0.98 -14.97 4.82
CA GLY A 161 -1.21 -13.65 5.42
C GLY A 161 -0.22 -13.31 6.51
N VAL A 162 0.16 -14.27 7.35
CA VAL A 162 1.22 -14.09 8.34
C VAL A 162 2.55 -13.84 7.65
N ALA A 163 2.90 -14.62 6.64
CA ALA A 163 4.13 -14.43 5.86
C ALA A 163 4.18 -13.05 5.17
N ALA A 164 3.05 -12.58 4.64
CA ALA A 164 2.94 -11.27 4.02
C ALA A 164 3.18 -10.13 5.03
N GLY A 165 2.57 -10.20 6.22
CA GLY A 165 2.79 -9.24 7.30
C GLY A 165 4.24 -9.24 7.80
N VAL A 166 4.84 -10.43 7.96
CA VAL A 166 6.25 -10.58 8.37
C VAL A 166 7.19 -10.04 7.30
N ALA A 167 6.97 -10.37 6.02
CA ALA A 167 7.80 -9.88 4.92
C ALA A 167 7.78 -8.35 4.83
N PHE A 168 6.61 -7.72 5.00
CA PHE A 168 6.52 -6.27 5.01
C PHE A 168 7.22 -5.67 6.24
N THR A 169 7.03 -6.25 7.43
CA THR A 169 7.72 -5.79 8.65
C THR A 169 9.24 -5.87 8.46
N ALA A 170 9.76 -6.98 7.94
CA ALA A 170 11.18 -7.16 7.68
C ALA A 170 11.72 -6.15 6.66
N GLY A 171 11.01 -5.93 5.54
CA GLY A 171 11.40 -4.95 4.53
C GLY A 171 11.40 -3.51 5.06
N LEU A 172 10.41 -3.16 5.90
CA LEU A 172 10.33 -1.85 6.56
C LEU A 172 11.50 -1.65 7.54
N VAL A 173 11.75 -2.62 8.43
CA VAL A 173 12.85 -2.55 9.41
C VAL A 173 14.20 -2.46 8.68
N TRP A 174 14.41 -3.26 7.62
CA TRP A 174 15.62 -3.20 6.81
C TRP A 174 15.83 -1.83 6.17
N ALA A 175 14.80 -1.25 5.59
CA ALA A 175 14.85 0.08 4.99
C ALA A 175 15.18 1.16 6.05
N LEU A 176 14.53 1.11 7.22
CA LEU A 176 14.74 2.08 8.31
C LEU A 176 16.13 1.94 8.96
N SER A 177 16.75 0.74 8.92
CA SER A 177 18.11 0.53 9.42
C SER A 177 19.21 0.98 8.44
N GLY A 178 18.86 1.55 7.29
CA GLY A 178 19.81 1.92 6.25
C GLY A 178 20.37 0.74 5.46
N GLY A 179 19.66 -0.37 5.43
CA GLY A 179 20.06 -1.57 4.70
C GLY A 179 20.21 -1.34 3.20
N ALA A 180 21.13 -2.06 2.56
CA ALA A 180 21.34 -1.99 1.13
C ALA A 180 20.06 -2.26 0.36
N ALA A 181 19.77 -1.44 -0.67
CA ALA A 181 18.52 -1.49 -1.44
C ALA A 181 17.25 -1.40 -0.56
N GLY A 182 17.30 -0.63 0.53
CA GLY A 182 16.21 -0.50 1.51
C GLY A 182 14.88 -0.07 0.89
N SER A 183 14.92 0.83 -0.09
CA SER A 183 13.71 1.27 -0.82
C SER A 183 13.06 0.14 -1.60
N LEU A 184 13.84 -0.72 -2.24
CA LEU A 184 13.35 -1.89 -2.96
C LEU A 184 12.73 -2.92 -1.99
N THR A 185 13.39 -3.21 -0.86
CA THR A 185 12.87 -4.17 0.12
C THR A 185 11.58 -3.68 0.75
N LEU A 186 11.48 -2.38 1.04
CA LEU A 186 10.25 -1.73 1.49
C LEU A 186 9.14 -1.88 0.44
N PHE A 187 9.43 -1.55 -0.82
CA PHE A 187 8.46 -1.66 -1.92
C PHE A 187 7.95 -3.10 -2.07
N LEU A 188 8.85 -4.09 -2.09
CA LEU A 188 8.47 -5.51 -2.18
C LEU A 188 7.61 -5.95 -0.99
N GLY A 189 7.94 -5.50 0.22
CA GLY A 189 7.13 -5.76 1.40
C GLY A 189 5.71 -5.21 1.28
N VAL A 190 5.57 -3.96 0.83
CA VAL A 190 4.26 -3.34 0.55
C VAL A 190 3.49 -4.12 -0.50
N VAL A 191 4.13 -4.47 -1.63
CA VAL A 191 3.50 -5.20 -2.73
C VAL A 191 2.99 -6.57 -2.26
N VAL A 192 3.79 -7.32 -1.52
CA VAL A 192 3.41 -8.65 -1.01
C VAL A 192 2.24 -8.55 -0.03
N ALA A 193 2.33 -7.65 0.96
CA ALA A 193 1.30 -7.47 1.97
C ALA A 193 -0.03 -6.99 1.36
N TRP A 194 0.04 -5.97 0.53
CA TRP A 194 -1.17 -5.39 -0.08
C TRP A 194 -1.80 -6.30 -1.12
N SER A 195 -1.00 -7.05 -1.90
CA SER A 195 -1.52 -8.05 -2.84
C SER A 195 -2.27 -9.18 -2.13
N TRP A 196 -1.80 -9.63 -0.95
CA TRP A 196 -2.52 -10.61 -0.16
C TRP A 196 -3.85 -10.04 0.38
N VAL A 197 -3.86 -8.78 0.83
CA VAL A 197 -5.10 -8.08 1.24
C VAL A 197 -6.06 -7.98 0.06
N ALA A 198 -5.60 -7.52 -1.10
CA ALA A 198 -6.38 -7.41 -2.32
C ALA A 198 -6.99 -8.77 -2.76
N ALA A 199 -6.18 -9.83 -2.74
CA ALA A 199 -6.67 -11.18 -3.01
C ALA A 199 -7.70 -11.67 -1.96
N THR A 200 -7.58 -11.21 -0.71
CA THR A 200 -8.56 -11.50 0.34
C THR A 200 -9.88 -10.77 0.06
N GLU A 201 -9.84 -9.48 -0.30
CA GLU A 201 -11.03 -8.70 -0.68
C GLU A 201 -11.74 -9.31 -1.89
N TYR A 202 -10.97 -9.70 -2.92
CA TYR A 202 -11.50 -10.37 -4.11
C TYR A 202 -12.21 -11.69 -3.78
N ARG A 203 -11.67 -12.48 -2.82
CA ARG A 203 -12.28 -13.73 -2.35
C ARG A 203 -13.53 -13.53 -1.50
N LEU A 204 -13.65 -12.37 -0.87
CA LEU A 204 -14.80 -12.01 -0.04
C LEU A 204 -15.91 -11.36 -0.86
N ALA A 205 -15.58 -10.79 -2.03
CA ALA A 205 -16.52 -10.17 -2.96
C ALA A 205 -17.47 -11.20 -3.57
#